data_eb578e196b9ee5ac737b2182e747bcd1
#
_entry.id   eb578e196b9ee5ac737b2182e747bcd1
#
_cell.length_a   1.000
_cell.length_b   1.000
_cell.length_c   1.000
_cell.angle_alpha   90.00
_cell.angle_beta   90.00
_cell.angle_gamma   90.00
#
_symmetry.space_group_name_H-M   'P 1'
#
loop_
_entity.id
_entity.type
_entity.pdbx_description
1 polymer ?
#
loop_
_entity_poly.entity_id
_entity_poly.type
_entity_poly.pdbx_seq_one_letter_code
_entity_poly.pdbx_strand_id
1 'polypeptide(L)'
;MARAVADGARFIENTEVILKMAEDATLDDLLGSTGLAIGTPENFGYMSGMVKDFFDRTYYPAGDKVFRKPYVVFISAGNDGTGALRAIERIALGYKFKMVYAPVISKGRLTDDDLAKCRELGSTLAAGCQAGIY
;
A
#
# COMPACT_ATOMS: atom_id res chain seq x y z
N MET A 1 -3.32 -2.50 -11.43
CA MET A 1 -2.27 -2.62 -10.40
C MET A 1 -2.81 -3.30 -9.13
N ALA A 2 -3.80 -2.79 -8.43
CA ALA A 2 -4.27 -3.32 -7.13
C ALA A 2 -4.62 -4.82 -7.16
N ARG A 3 -5.35 -5.28 -8.20
CA ARG A 3 -5.63 -6.71 -8.39
C ARG A 3 -4.35 -7.54 -8.54
N ALA A 4 -3.37 -7.04 -9.29
CA ALA A 4 -2.10 -7.74 -9.48
C ALA A 4 -1.30 -7.85 -8.16
N VAL A 5 -1.30 -6.80 -7.34
CA VAL A 5 -0.72 -6.85 -5.98
C VAL A 5 -1.44 -7.89 -5.12
N ALA A 6 -2.77 -7.87 -5.11
CA ALA A 6 -3.57 -8.83 -4.36
C ALA A 6 -3.34 -10.28 -4.83
N ASP A 7 -3.26 -10.51 -6.14
CA ASP A 7 -3.00 -11.84 -6.72
C ASP A 7 -1.61 -12.35 -6.34
N GLY A 8 -0.60 -11.48 -6.35
CA GLY A 8 0.73 -11.81 -5.88
C GLY A 8 0.75 -12.21 -4.39
N ALA A 9 0.04 -11.46 -3.56
CA ALA A 9 -0.06 -11.78 -2.13
C ALA A 9 -0.80 -13.10 -1.87
N ARG A 10 -1.88 -13.39 -2.62
CA ARG A 10 -2.65 -14.65 -2.51
C ARG A 10 -1.84 -15.88 -2.90
N PHE A 11 -0.77 -15.71 -3.69
CA PHE A 11 0.11 -16.80 -4.07
C PHE A 11 0.91 -17.36 -2.88
N ILE A 12 1.03 -16.60 -1.81
CA ILE A 12 1.70 -17.03 -0.59
C ILE A 12 0.69 -17.79 0.29
N GLU A 13 1.00 -19.05 0.57
CA GLU A 13 0.15 -19.92 1.40
C GLU A 13 -0.16 -19.28 2.76
N ASN A 14 -1.34 -19.58 3.30
CA ASN A 14 -1.81 -19.06 4.59
C ASN A 14 -1.88 -17.53 4.68
N THR A 15 -2.03 -16.85 3.53
CA THR A 15 -2.22 -15.41 3.46
C THR A 15 -3.68 -15.08 3.15
N GLU A 16 -4.35 -14.38 4.05
CA GLU A 16 -5.63 -13.74 3.78
C GLU A 16 -5.41 -12.36 3.17
N VAL A 17 -6.04 -12.08 2.05
CA VAL A 17 -5.90 -10.79 1.35
C VAL A 17 -7.25 -10.09 1.30
N ILE A 18 -7.32 -8.92 1.92
CA ILE A 18 -8.47 -8.03 1.87
C ILE A 18 -8.15 -6.91 0.88
N LEU A 19 -8.84 -6.90 -0.26
CA LEU A 19 -8.73 -5.85 -1.27
C LEU A 19 -9.96 -4.94 -1.19
N LYS A 20 -9.75 -3.68 -0.84
CA LYS A 20 -10.79 -2.66 -0.73
C LYS A 20 -10.38 -1.37 -1.43
N MET A 21 -11.37 -0.61 -1.86
CA MET A 21 -11.18 0.81 -2.17
C MET A 21 -10.88 1.57 -0.87
N ALA A 22 -10.09 2.64 -0.94
CA ALA A 22 -9.68 3.39 0.24
C ALA A 22 -10.86 3.96 1.03
N GLU A 23 -11.94 4.34 0.35
CA GLU A 23 -13.18 4.83 0.97
C GLU A 23 -13.91 3.76 1.81
N ASP A 24 -13.77 2.49 1.44
CA ASP A 24 -14.39 1.35 2.13
C ASP A 24 -13.47 0.73 3.21
N ALA A 25 -12.19 1.07 3.17
CA ALA A 25 -11.23 0.57 4.15
C ALA A 25 -11.46 1.21 5.53
N THR A 26 -11.42 0.40 6.56
CA THR A 26 -11.77 0.80 7.93
C THR A 26 -10.58 0.78 8.88
N LEU A 27 -10.77 1.35 10.07
CA LEU A 27 -9.82 1.21 11.17
C LEU A 27 -9.58 -0.26 11.54
N ASP A 28 -10.65 -1.08 11.56
CA ASP A 28 -10.54 -2.49 11.90
C ASP A 28 -9.72 -3.27 10.86
N ASP A 29 -9.85 -2.93 9.57
CA ASP A 29 -8.99 -3.47 8.52
C ASP A 29 -7.51 -3.12 8.78
N LEU A 30 -7.23 -1.88 9.15
CA LEU A 30 -5.88 -1.43 9.47
C LEU A 30 -5.32 -2.13 10.70
N LEU A 31 -6.10 -2.24 11.77
CA LEU A 31 -5.66 -2.85 13.02
C LEU A 31 -5.46 -4.37 12.86
N GLY A 32 -6.36 -5.03 12.16
CA GLY A 32 -6.34 -6.49 11.98
C GLY A 32 -5.32 -7.00 10.96
N SER A 33 -4.82 -6.15 10.07
CA SER A 33 -3.83 -6.56 9.06
C SER A 33 -2.42 -6.67 9.63
N THR A 34 -1.63 -7.63 9.13
CA THR A 34 -0.20 -7.77 9.43
C THR A 34 0.68 -6.93 8.52
N GLY A 35 0.19 -6.54 7.34
CA GLY A 35 0.88 -5.69 6.37
C GLY A 35 -0.12 -4.88 5.56
N LEU A 36 0.34 -3.80 4.95
CA LEU A 36 -0.49 -2.86 4.21
C LEU A 36 0.10 -2.56 2.83
N ALA A 37 -0.68 -2.77 1.77
CA ALA A 37 -0.36 -2.32 0.43
C ALA A 37 -1.21 -1.08 0.08
N ILE A 38 -0.57 0.05 -0.15
CA ILE A 38 -1.23 1.33 -0.41
C ILE A 38 -1.13 1.64 -1.90
N GLY A 39 -2.28 1.72 -2.56
CA GLY A 39 -2.38 2.06 -3.97
C GLY A 39 -3.08 3.39 -4.19
N THR A 40 -2.53 4.22 -5.07
CA THR A 40 -3.12 5.51 -5.43
C THR A 40 -2.79 5.92 -6.86
N PRO A 41 -3.68 6.60 -7.57
CA PRO A 41 -3.25 7.44 -8.68
C PRO A 41 -2.51 8.68 -8.14
N GLU A 42 -1.65 9.27 -8.96
CA GLU A 42 -1.14 10.62 -8.69
C GLU A 42 -2.10 11.64 -9.29
N ASN A 43 -2.73 12.42 -8.43
CA ASN A 43 -3.61 13.52 -8.80
C ASN A 43 -2.98 14.84 -8.34
N PHE A 44 -2.73 15.77 -9.27
CA PHE A 44 -2.11 17.07 -8.95
C PHE A 44 -0.82 16.96 -8.12
N GLY A 45 0.03 15.98 -8.42
CA GLY A 45 1.26 15.74 -7.67
C GLY A 45 1.06 15.25 -6.23
N TYR A 46 -0.09 14.62 -5.94
CA TYR A 46 -0.48 14.16 -4.61
C TYR A 46 -1.23 12.81 -4.70
N MET A 47 -1.44 12.15 -3.56
CA MET A 47 -2.30 10.97 -3.49
C MET A 47 -3.76 11.33 -3.77
N SER A 48 -4.58 10.33 -4.08
CA SER A 48 -6.03 10.54 -4.20
C SER A 48 -6.64 11.00 -2.87
N GLY A 49 -7.72 11.79 -2.97
CA GLY A 49 -8.45 12.27 -1.79
C GLY A 49 -8.98 11.13 -0.91
N MET A 50 -9.37 9.99 -1.53
CA MET A 50 -9.87 8.82 -0.78
C MET A 50 -8.78 8.15 0.06
N VAL A 51 -7.55 8.07 -0.44
CA VAL A 51 -6.40 7.56 0.34
C VAL A 51 -6.07 8.53 1.49
N LYS A 52 -6.10 9.84 1.23
CA LYS A 52 -5.90 10.84 2.29
C LYS A 52 -6.99 10.76 3.35
N ASP A 53 -8.24 10.60 2.94
CA ASP A 53 -9.39 10.41 3.85
C ASP A 53 -9.21 9.16 4.73
N PHE A 54 -8.79 8.04 4.16
CA PHE A 54 -8.46 6.84 4.95
C PHE A 54 -7.44 7.14 6.06
N PHE A 55 -6.37 7.84 5.73
CA PHE A 55 -5.37 8.24 6.71
C PHE A 55 -5.95 9.18 7.77
N ASP A 56 -6.73 10.17 7.38
CA ASP A 56 -7.34 11.11 8.33
C ASP A 56 -8.29 10.41 9.31
N ARG A 57 -9.09 9.46 8.83
CA ARG A 57 -10.03 8.69 9.65
C ARG A 57 -9.36 7.71 10.61
N THR A 58 -8.18 7.23 10.28
CA THR A 58 -7.55 6.13 11.02
C THR A 58 -6.37 6.57 11.88
N TYR A 59 -5.79 7.74 11.66
CA TYR A 59 -4.56 8.16 12.34
C TYR A 59 -4.69 8.19 13.86
N TYR A 60 -5.58 9.02 14.38
CA TYR A 60 -5.74 9.15 15.83
C TYR A 60 -6.27 7.88 16.51
N PRO A 61 -7.32 7.21 15.99
CA PRO A 61 -7.82 6.01 16.64
C PRO A 61 -6.88 4.81 16.55
N ALA A 62 -6.00 4.73 15.54
CA ALA A 62 -5.00 3.67 15.46
C ALA A 62 -3.92 3.80 16.55
N GLY A 63 -3.50 5.05 16.83
CA GLY A 63 -2.49 5.32 17.84
C GLY A 63 -1.20 4.52 17.63
N ASP A 64 -0.68 3.94 18.69
CA ASP A 64 0.57 3.16 18.69
C ASP A 64 0.39 1.69 18.24
N LYS A 65 -0.86 1.22 18.09
CA LYS A 65 -1.18 -0.17 17.73
C LYS A 65 -0.67 -0.60 16.35
N VAL A 66 -0.31 0.36 15.51
CA VAL A 66 0.15 0.14 14.14
C VAL A 66 1.63 0.49 13.94
N PHE A 67 2.35 0.77 15.01
CA PHE A 67 3.78 1.10 14.93
C PHE A 67 4.56 -0.06 14.30
N ARG A 68 5.46 0.30 13.37
CA ARG A 68 6.27 -0.62 12.60
C ARG A 68 5.49 -1.55 11.66
N LYS A 69 4.17 -1.29 11.46
CA LYS A 69 3.42 -2.08 10.46
C LYS A 69 4.12 -2.02 9.10
N PRO A 70 4.48 -3.17 8.50
CA PRO A 70 5.11 -3.19 7.19
C PRO A 70 4.16 -2.69 6.12
N TYR A 71 4.65 -1.85 5.21
CA TYR A 71 3.86 -1.38 4.10
C TYR A 71 4.65 -1.31 2.80
N VAL A 72 3.93 -1.38 1.70
CA VAL A 72 4.40 -1.17 0.34
C VAL A 72 3.48 -0.20 -0.40
N VAL A 73 3.99 0.40 -1.48
CA VAL A 73 3.26 1.41 -2.26
C VAL A 73 3.26 1.07 -3.74
N PHE A 74 2.12 1.27 -4.40
CA PHE A 74 2.03 1.23 -5.86
C PHE A 74 1.23 2.43 -6.38
N ILE A 75 1.73 3.05 -7.45
CA ILE A 75 1.21 4.33 -7.95
C ILE A 75 1.01 4.25 -9.47
N SER A 76 -0.13 4.77 -9.93
CA SER A 76 -0.39 5.04 -11.34
C SER A 76 -0.28 6.54 -11.57
N ALA A 77 0.61 6.98 -12.45
CA ALA A 77 0.89 8.39 -12.69
C ALA A 77 0.92 8.74 -14.18
N GLY A 78 0.46 9.94 -14.52
CA GLY A 78 0.66 10.52 -15.84
C GLY A 78 2.06 11.09 -16.04
N ASN A 79 2.67 11.58 -14.94
CA ASN A 79 4.05 12.10 -14.90
C ASN A 79 4.96 11.08 -14.19
N ASP A 80 5.65 11.51 -13.14
CA ASP A 80 6.67 10.69 -12.47
C ASP A 80 6.20 9.96 -11.22
N GLY A 81 5.04 10.30 -10.66
CA GLY A 81 4.48 9.66 -9.47
C GLY A 81 5.16 10.05 -8.16
N THR A 82 6.19 10.90 -8.19
CA THR A 82 7.00 11.21 -7.00
C THR A 82 6.25 12.05 -5.98
N GLY A 83 5.33 12.90 -6.42
CA GLY A 83 4.51 13.72 -5.52
C GLY A 83 3.59 12.87 -4.66
N ALA A 84 2.91 11.89 -5.26
CA ALA A 84 2.05 10.96 -4.53
C ALA A 84 2.86 10.08 -3.57
N LEU A 85 4.03 9.59 -4.02
CA LEU A 85 4.92 8.79 -3.17
C LEU A 85 5.37 9.56 -1.94
N ARG A 86 5.90 10.76 -2.10
CA ARG A 86 6.36 11.61 -0.99
C ARG A 86 5.23 11.94 -0.01
N ALA A 87 4.01 12.16 -0.53
CA ALA A 87 2.85 12.44 0.30
C ALA A 87 2.49 11.22 1.18
N ILE A 88 2.50 10.01 0.62
CA ILE A 88 2.26 8.76 1.37
C ILE A 88 3.37 8.54 2.40
N GLU A 89 4.63 8.64 2.00
CA GLU A 89 5.79 8.44 2.89
C GLU A 89 5.76 9.39 4.09
N ARG A 90 5.40 10.66 3.87
CA ARG A 90 5.29 11.65 4.94
C ARG A 90 4.22 11.27 5.97
N ILE A 91 3.06 10.78 5.52
CA ILE A 91 2.00 10.34 6.41
C ILE A 91 2.38 9.02 7.10
N ALA A 92 2.93 8.08 6.35
CA ALA A 92 3.41 6.79 6.88
C ALA A 92 4.46 6.98 8.00
N LEU A 93 5.31 8.01 7.87
CA LEU A 93 6.24 8.39 8.95
C LEU A 93 5.50 8.81 10.23
N GLY A 94 4.39 9.54 10.12
CA GLY A 94 3.55 9.88 11.25
C GLY A 94 2.95 8.65 11.95
N TYR A 95 2.51 7.65 11.18
CA TYR A 95 2.07 6.34 11.69
C TYR A 95 3.22 5.47 12.21
N LYS A 96 4.46 5.84 11.95
CA LYS A 96 5.65 5.00 12.19
C LYS A 96 5.59 3.65 11.47
N PHE A 97 4.99 3.62 10.29
CA PHE A 97 5.01 2.45 9.42
C PHE A 97 6.43 2.18 8.89
N LYS A 98 6.69 0.95 8.51
CA LYS A 98 7.97 0.53 7.94
C LYS A 98 7.80 0.16 6.46
N MET A 99 8.37 0.95 5.54
CA MET A 99 8.42 0.56 4.14
C MET A 99 9.36 -0.63 3.98
N VAL A 100 8.87 -1.71 3.38
CA VAL A 100 9.62 -2.98 3.33
C VAL A 100 10.07 -3.38 1.94
N TYR A 101 9.63 -2.68 0.90
CA TYR A 101 10.05 -2.90 -0.48
C TYR A 101 9.96 -1.61 -1.30
N ALA A 102 10.73 -1.55 -2.39
CA ALA A 102 10.70 -0.40 -3.30
C ALA A 102 9.29 -0.18 -3.90
N PRO A 103 8.82 1.06 -4.02
CA PRO A 103 7.52 1.34 -4.59
C PRO A 103 7.47 0.99 -6.07
N VAL A 104 6.30 0.56 -6.55
CA VAL A 104 6.03 0.37 -7.98
C VAL A 104 5.29 1.59 -8.52
N ILE A 105 5.91 2.32 -9.44
CA ILE A 105 5.31 3.48 -10.11
C ILE A 105 5.15 3.15 -11.59
N SER A 106 3.88 3.03 -12.04
CA SER A 106 3.55 2.91 -13.46
C SER A 106 3.31 4.30 -14.03
N LYS A 107 4.05 4.64 -15.10
CA LYS A 107 3.96 5.95 -15.76
C LYS A 107 3.25 5.82 -17.10
N GLY A 108 2.17 6.59 -17.27
CA GLY A 108 1.38 6.54 -18.48
C GLY A 108 0.56 5.24 -18.58
N ARG A 109 0.62 4.58 -19.76
CA ARG A 109 -0.13 3.36 -20.00
C ARG A 109 0.45 2.20 -19.19
N LEU A 110 -0.42 1.49 -18.48
CA LEU A 110 -0.06 0.29 -17.72
C LEU A 110 0.47 -0.81 -18.65
N THR A 111 1.62 -1.38 -18.29
CA THR A 111 2.29 -2.45 -19.05
C THR A 111 2.22 -3.79 -18.33
N ASP A 112 2.51 -4.90 -19.05
CA ASP A 112 2.62 -6.22 -18.43
C ASP A 112 3.79 -6.30 -17.44
N ASP A 113 4.87 -5.57 -17.68
CA ASP A 113 6.01 -5.45 -16.74
C ASP A 113 5.57 -4.76 -15.44
N ASP A 114 4.77 -3.68 -15.51
CA ASP A 114 4.21 -3.03 -14.33
C ASP A 114 3.33 -4.01 -13.51
N LEU A 115 2.52 -4.83 -14.19
CA LEU A 115 1.69 -5.83 -13.52
C LEU A 115 2.53 -6.95 -12.89
N ALA A 116 3.62 -7.37 -13.53
CA ALA A 116 4.56 -8.33 -12.97
C ALA A 116 5.22 -7.79 -11.69
N LYS A 117 5.68 -6.53 -11.71
CA LYS A 117 6.22 -5.84 -10.52
C LYS A 117 5.18 -5.70 -9.41
N CYS A 118 3.93 -5.44 -9.75
CA CYS A 118 2.84 -5.40 -8.77
C CYS A 118 2.63 -6.77 -8.10
N ARG A 119 2.64 -7.87 -8.86
CA ARG A 119 2.55 -9.22 -8.28
C ARG A 119 3.74 -9.51 -7.35
N GLU A 120 4.95 -9.18 -7.78
CA GLU A 120 6.15 -9.30 -6.94
C GLU A 120 6.03 -8.48 -5.65
N LEU A 121 5.56 -7.25 -5.74
CA LEU A 121 5.33 -6.38 -4.58
C LEU A 121 4.39 -7.03 -3.55
N GLY A 122 3.27 -7.59 -4.02
CA GLY A 122 2.29 -8.25 -3.17
C GLY A 122 2.84 -9.54 -2.54
N SER A 123 3.50 -10.38 -3.32
CA SER A 123 4.08 -11.64 -2.82
C SER A 123 5.21 -11.38 -1.81
N THR A 124 6.05 -10.37 -2.05
CA THR A 124 7.14 -10.00 -1.13
C THR A 124 6.59 -9.51 0.21
N LEU A 125 5.59 -8.63 0.19
CA LEU A 125 4.93 -8.17 1.43
C LEU A 125 4.33 -9.34 2.21
N ALA A 126 3.54 -10.19 1.53
CA ALA A 126 2.88 -11.32 2.17
C ALA A 126 3.88 -12.33 2.75
N ALA A 127 4.90 -12.70 1.99
CA ALA A 127 5.93 -13.64 2.43
C ALA A 127 6.71 -13.12 3.65
N GLY A 128 7.07 -11.84 3.65
CA GLY A 128 7.77 -11.24 4.77
C GLY A 128 6.92 -11.12 6.04
N CYS A 129 5.63 -10.80 5.89
CA CYS A 129 4.68 -10.79 7.01
C CYS A 129 4.50 -12.20 7.59
N GLN A 130 4.31 -13.21 6.73
CA GLN A 130 4.14 -14.60 7.15
C GLN A 130 5.38 -15.14 7.87
N ALA A 131 6.56 -14.82 7.37
CA ALA A 131 7.83 -15.24 7.97
C ALA A 131 8.23 -14.43 9.22
N GLY A 132 7.50 -13.37 9.58
CA GLY A 132 7.82 -12.50 10.71
C GLY A 132 9.15 -11.76 10.54
N ILE A 133 9.51 -11.41 9.30
CA ILE A 133 10.78 -10.72 8.97
C ILE A 133 10.70 -9.22 9.22
N TYR A 134 9.52 -8.63 9.16
CA TYR A 134 9.28 -7.18 9.22
C TYR A 134 9.02 -6.63 10.62
#